data_2f000a94373b8d724c0c8914db22940f
#
_entry.id   2f000a94373b8d724c0c8914db22940f
#
_cell.length_a   1.000
_cell.length_b   1.000
_cell.length_c   1.000
_cell.angle_alpha   90.00
_cell.angle_beta   90.00
_cell.angle_gamma   90.00
#
_symmetry.space_group_name_H-M   'P 1'
#
loop_
_entity.id
_entity.type
_entity.pdbx_description
1 polymer ?
#
loop_
_entity_poly.entity_id
_entity_poly.type
_entity_poly.pdbx_seq_one_letter_code
_entity_poly.pdbx_strand_id
1 'polypeptide(L)'
;MASEYGLTTQSDTLNQLIIQDCVIHPLLIDAAVTVAHGQVVQYNTTNDNWDAYTSGMAAALYAVIAETRTISGDSLCQCIVSGIVRKSALDATAQADAEIDIALVKSGIIPQSSAVRTS
;
A
#
# COMPACT_ATOMS: atom_id res chain seq x y z
N MET A 1 20.51 12.25 -14.40
CA MET A 1 20.47 11.70 -14.40
C MET A 1 19.96 10.98 -14.15
N ALA A 2 19.77 10.68 -13.79
CA ALA A 2 19.63 9.97 -13.53
C ALA A 2 19.32 9.25 -13.72
N SER A 3 19.00 9.13 -13.92
CA SER A 3 18.75 8.38 -14.16
C SER A 3 18.92 7.71 -14.52
N GLU A 4 19.38 7.93 -14.68
CA GLU A 4 19.85 7.23 -15.08
C GLU A 4 19.80 6.19 -14.83
N TYR A 5 19.70 6.07 -14.61
CA TYR A 5 19.71 4.89 -14.18
C TYR A 5 18.62 4.10 -14.70
N GLY A 6 17.86 4.33 -15.63
CA GLY A 6 16.92 3.46 -16.21
C GLY A 6 15.79 2.98 -15.32
N LEU A 7 15.99 3.10 -14.06
CA LEU A 7 14.99 2.64 -13.19
C LEU A 7 13.81 3.53 -13.16
N THR A 8 14.01 4.73 -13.55
CA THR A 8 12.99 5.71 -13.38
C THR A 8 11.75 5.49 -14.17
N THR A 9 11.88 4.93 -15.36
CA THR A 9 10.72 4.91 -16.21
C THR A 9 9.63 4.01 -15.74
N GLN A 10 9.97 2.83 -15.30
CA GLN A 10 8.92 1.93 -14.98
C GLN A 10 8.42 2.14 -13.59
N SER A 11 9.02 2.95 -12.85
CA SER A 11 8.65 3.08 -11.47
C SER A 11 8.06 4.41 -11.11
N ASP A 12 7.59 5.18 -12.09
CA ASP A 12 7.01 6.47 -11.77
C ASP A 12 5.86 6.35 -10.77
N THR A 13 4.93 5.43 -10.98
CA THR A 13 3.81 5.28 -10.06
C THR A 13 4.28 4.79 -8.70
N LEU A 14 5.20 3.84 -8.70
CA LEU A 14 5.73 3.32 -7.45
C LEU A 14 6.51 4.39 -6.70
N ASN A 15 7.27 5.21 -7.42
CA ASN A 15 8.02 6.28 -6.78
C ASN A 15 7.10 7.34 -6.18
N GLN A 16 5.91 7.52 -6.72
CA GLN A 16 4.96 8.44 -6.12
C GLN A 16 4.42 7.90 -4.80
N LEU A 17 4.40 6.58 -4.64
CA LEU A 17 3.92 5.95 -3.44
C LEU A 17 5.00 5.85 -2.37
N ILE A 18 6.18 5.38 -2.75
CA ILE A 18 7.26 5.12 -1.81
C ILE A 18 8.03 6.39 -1.51
N ILE A 19 8.25 6.68 -0.25
CA ILE A 19 9.11 7.78 0.15
C ILE A 19 10.45 7.25 0.62
N GLN A 20 10.46 6.23 1.50
CA GLN A 20 11.71 5.81 2.10
C GLN A 20 11.60 4.44 2.75
N ASP A 21 12.65 3.65 2.59
CA ASP A 21 12.87 2.40 3.35
C ASP A 21 11.73 1.40 3.25
N CYS A 22 11.05 1.34 2.13
CA CYS A 22 9.95 0.41 1.99
C CYS A 22 10.42 -1.00 1.72
N VAL A 23 9.80 -1.94 2.40
CA VAL A 23 10.00 -3.37 2.18
C VAL A 23 8.79 -3.89 1.41
N ILE A 24 9.05 -4.53 0.28
CA ILE A 24 8.01 -5.09 -0.56
C ILE A 24 8.02 -6.60 -0.44
N HIS A 25 6.84 -7.18 -0.22
CA HIS A 25 6.70 -8.61 -0.02
C HIS A 25 5.40 -9.07 -0.68
N PRO A 26 5.38 -10.24 -1.36
CA PRO A 26 4.15 -10.71 -1.96
C PRO A 26 3.18 -11.18 -0.88
N LEU A 27 1.93 -10.75 -1.00
CA LEU A 27 0.86 -11.15 -0.09
C LEU A 27 -0.29 -11.72 -0.91
N LEU A 28 -1.02 -12.68 -0.35
CA LEU A 28 -2.13 -13.30 -1.04
C LEU A 28 -3.35 -12.37 -0.97
N ILE A 29 -3.70 -11.81 -2.11
CA ILE A 29 -4.79 -10.83 -2.20
C ILE A 29 -6.07 -11.51 -2.63
N ASP A 30 -7.16 -11.21 -1.92
CA ASP A 30 -8.47 -11.78 -2.23
C ASP A 30 -8.93 -11.37 -3.63
N ALA A 31 -9.58 -12.30 -4.31
CA ALA A 31 -10.04 -12.10 -5.68
C ALA A 31 -10.93 -10.87 -5.85
N ALA A 32 -11.62 -10.44 -4.81
CA ALA A 32 -12.53 -9.31 -4.90
C ALA A 32 -11.83 -7.96 -4.79
N VAL A 33 -10.52 -7.94 -4.49
CA VAL A 33 -9.80 -6.69 -4.31
C VAL A 33 -9.38 -6.12 -5.65
N THR A 34 -9.50 -4.80 -5.80
CA THR A 34 -8.95 -4.11 -6.95
C THR A 34 -7.45 -3.93 -6.70
N VAL A 35 -6.62 -4.57 -7.52
CA VAL A 35 -5.17 -4.53 -7.34
C VAL A 35 -4.61 -3.32 -8.07
N ALA A 36 -4.29 -2.30 -7.32
CA ALA A 36 -3.74 -1.05 -7.87
C ALA A 36 -2.77 -0.44 -6.86
N HIS A 37 -1.80 0.30 -7.38
CA HIS A 37 -0.84 0.98 -6.51
C HIS A 37 -1.58 1.85 -5.50
N GLY A 38 -1.19 1.76 -4.26
CA GLY A 38 -1.78 2.60 -3.21
C GLY A 38 -3.04 2.03 -2.58
N GLN A 39 -3.55 0.93 -3.11
CA GLN A 39 -4.72 0.29 -2.52
C GLN A 39 -4.34 -0.30 -1.17
N VAL A 40 -5.00 0.10 -0.11
CA VAL A 40 -4.73 -0.44 1.22
C VAL A 40 -5.53 -1.71 1.40
N VAL A 41 -4.90 -2.73 1.96
CA VAL A 41 -5.55 -4.01 2.22
C VAL A 41 -5.39 -4.38 3.69
N GLN A 42 -6.28 -5.22 4.18
CA GLN A 42 -6.27 -5.65 5.58
C GLN A 42 -6.30 -7.17 5.66
N TYR A 43 -5.62 -7.72 6.64
CA TYR A 43 -5.51 -9.16 6.78
C TYR A 43 -6.81 -9.79 7.28
N ASN A 44 -7.28 -10.82 6.59
CA ASN A 44 -8.46 -11.56 6.96
C ASN A 44 -8.01 -12.89 7.58
N THR A 45 -8.19 -13.03 8.88
CA THR A 45 -7.74 -14.22 9.59
C THR A 45 -8.56 -15.46 9.26
N THR A 46 -9.80 -15.27 8.84
CA THR A 46 -10.67 -16.40 8.53
C THR A 46 -10.26 -17.08 7.23
N ASN A 47 -9.97 -16.26 6.21
CA ASN A 47 -9.63 -16.79 4.89
C ASN A 47 -8.14 -16.83 4.64
N ASP A 48 -7.35 -16.32 5.56
CA ASP A 48 -5.89 -16.28 5.44
C ASP A 48 -5.45 -15.57 4.16
N ASN A 49 -6.09 -14.47 3.87
CA ASN A 49 -5.74 -13.63 2.72
C ASN A 49 -5.95 -12.17 3.11
N TRP A 50 -5.81 -11.25 2.14
CA TRP A 50 -5.89 -9.81 2.40
C TRP A 50 -7.04 -9.22 1.61
N ASP A 51 -7.96 -8.58 2.33
CA ASP A 51 -9.16 -7.97 1.75
C ASP A 51 -8.97 -6.47 1.56
N ALA A 52 -9.89 -5.86 0.84
CA ALA A 52 -9.88 -4.40 0.69
C ALA A 52 -10.07 -3.73 2.04
N TYR A 53 -9.42 -2.59 2.21
CA TYR A 53 -9.51 -1.81 3.44
C TYR A 53 -10.95 -1.39 3.73
N THR A 54 -11.38 -1.57 4.96
CA THR A 54 -12.71 -1.09 5.39
C THR A 54 -12.58 -0.03 6.47
N SER A 55 -11.76 -0.27 7.49
CA SER A 55 -11.53 0.74 8.52
C SER A 55 -10.23 0.44 9.27
N GLY A 56 -9.74 1.42 9.99
CA GLY A 56 -8.50 1.26 10.75
C GLY A 56 -8.60 0.33 11.94
N MET A 57 -9.82 -0.07 12.30
CA MET A 57 -10.02 -0.95 13.43
C MET A 57 -10.52 -2.33 13.02
N ALA A 58 -10.64 -2.60 11.74
CA ALA A 58 -11.23 -3.85 11.25
C ALA A 58 -10.30 -5.04 11.30
N ALA A 59 -9.00 -4.81 11.31
CA ALA A 59 -8.04 -5.89 11.28
C ALA A 59 -6.82 -5.55 12.12
N ALA A 60 -5.99 -6.55 12.37
CA ALA A 60 -4.77 -6.35 13.15
C ALA A 60 -3.61 -5.89 12.29
N LEU A 61 -3.61 -6.25 11.01
CA LEU A 61 -2.51 -5.92 10.11
C LEU A 61 -3.03 -5.31 8.82
N TYR A 62 -2.25 -4.39 8.26
CA TYR A 62 -2.58 -3.71 7.03
C TYR A 62 -1.34 -3.65 6.14
N ALA A 63 -1.56 -3.53 4.84
CA ALA A 63 -0.47 -3.38 3.88
C ALA A 63 -0.95 -2.51 2.73
N VAL A 64 -0.04 -2.11 1.84
CA VAL A 64 -0.38 -1.25 0.70
C VAL A 64 0.10 -1.93 -0.56
N ILE A 65 -0.80 -2.11 -1.53
CA ILE A 65 -0.44 -2.77 -2.78
C ILE A 65 0.53 -1.90 -3.57
N ALA A 66 1.56 -2.52 -4.09
CA ALA A 66 2.63 -1.83 -4.80
C ALA A 66 2.66 -2.14 -6.30
N GLU A 67 1.61 -2.70 -6.83
CA GLU A 67 1.52 -2.96 -8.27
C GLU A 67 0.07 -2.83 -8.73
N THR A 68 -0.12 -2.67 -10.04
CA THR A 68 -1.44 -2.60 -10.63
C THR A 68 -1.58 -3.77 -11.60
N ARG A 69 -2.59 -4.60 -11.38
CA ARG A 69 -2.87 -5.69 -12.31
C ARG A 69 -4.27 -6.24 -12.07
N THR A 70 -4.75 -7.03 -13.02
CA THR A 70 -6.05 -7.68 -12.91
C THR A 70 -5.86 -9.10 -12.40
N ILE A 71 -6.64 -9.51 -11.42
CA ILE A 71 -6.59 -10.87 -10.90
C ILE A 71 -7.95 -11.51 -11.06
N SER A 72 -7.97 -12.83 -11.27
CA SER A 72 -9.23 -13.56 -11.42
C SER A 72 -9.50 -14.49 -10.24
N GLY A 73 -8.55 -14.65 -9.36
CA GLY A 73 -8.69 -15.45 -8.14
C GLY A 73 -7.72 -14.90 -7.13
N ASP A 74 -7.70 -15.46 -5.94
CA ASP A 74 -6.73 -15.05 -4.93
C ASP A 74 -5.34 -15.18 -5.52
N SER A 75 -4.56 -14.12 -5.47
CA SER A 75 -3.27 -14.05 -6.16
C SER A 75 -2.23 -13.35 -5.29
N LEU A 76 -0.98 -13.78 -5.43
CA LEU A 76 0.11 -13.11 -4.75
C LEU A 76 0.42 -11.81 -5.49
N CYS A 77 0.36 -10.70 -4.79
CA CYS A 77 0.64 -9.39 -5.36
C CYS A 77 1.69 -8.69 -4.50
N GLN A 78 2.51 -7.87 -5.13
CA GLN A 78 3.56 -7.15 -4.44
C GLN A 78 2.94 -6.07 -3.55
N CYS A 79 3.31 -6.07 -2.28
CA CYS A 79 2.75 -5.13 -1.31
C CYS A 79 3.85 -4.53 -0.46
N ILE A 80 3.65 -3.29 -0.02
CA ILE A 80 4.53 -2.65 0.93
C ILE A 80 4.09 -3.09 2.32
N VAL A 81 5.00 -3.69 3.06
CA VAL A 81 4.72 -4.19 4.40
C VAL A 81 5.40 -3.37 5.48
N SER A 82 6.31 -2.49 5.13
CA SER A 82 6.90 -1.55 6.06
C SER A 82 7.56 -0.41 5.30
N GLY A 83 7.82 0.69 5.98
CA GLY A 83 8.48 1.85 5.38
C GLY A 83 7.61 3.08 5.42
N ILE A 84 8.02 4.10 4.68
CA ILE A 84 7.31 5.37 4.64
C ILE A 84 6.68 5.55 3.27
N VAL A 85 5.38 5.75 3.23
CA VAL A 85 4.64 5.92 1.98
C VAL A 85 4.00 7.31 1.94
N ARG A 86 3.69 7.78 0.74
CA ARG A 86 3.03 9.07 0.57
C ARG A 86 1.53 8.88 0.75
N LYS A 87 0.98 9.55 1.76
CA LYS A 87 -0.44 9.37 2.06
C LYS A 87 -1.35 9.74 0.90
N SER A 88 -0.98 10.77 0.14
CA SER A 88 -1.80 11.20 -0.99
C SER A 88 -1.84 10.19 -2.14
N ALA A 89 -0.97 9.21 -2.12
CA ALA A 89 -0.97 8.15 -3.13
C ALA A 89 -1.81 6.95 -2.75
N LEU A 90 -2.38 6.93 -1.55
CA LEU A 90 -3.24 5.83 -1.12
C LEU A 90 -4.62 5.97 -1.76
N ASP A 91 -5.38 4.88 -1.76
CA ASP A 91 -6.72 4.92 -2.34
C ASP A 91 -7.64 5.87 -1.56
N ALA A 92 -8.68 6.34 -2.24
CA ALA A 92 -9.55 7.37 -1.66
C ALA A 92 -10.26 6.93 -0.39
N THR A 93 -10.65 5.67 -0.30
CA THR A 93 -11.32 5.17 0.88
C THR A 93 -10.41 5.24 2.10
N ALA A 94 -9.16 4.84 1.91
CA ALA A 94 -8.18 4.89 3.00
C ALA A 94 -7.89 6.33 3.41
N GLN A 95 -7.70 7.21 2.44
CA GLN A 95 -7.41 8.61 2.77
C GLN A 95 -8.54 9.28 3.53
N ALA A 96 -9.77 8.88 3.26
CA ALA A 96 -10.94 9.48 3.88
C ALA A 96 -11.17 9.00 5.31
N ASP A 97 -10.53 7.91 5.71
CA ASP A 97 -10.72 7.34 7.03
C ASP A 97 -9.75 7.98 8.01
N ALA A 98 -10.27 8.58 9.07
CA ALA A 98 -9.43 9.21 10.07
C ALA A 98 -8.52 8.21 10.79
N GLU A 99 -8.83 6.92 10.74
CA GLU A 99 -8.05 5.90 11.41
C GLU A 99 -6.95 5.29 10.55
N ILE A 100 -6.79 5.77 9.31
CA ILE A 100 -5.80 5.15 8.42
C ILE A 100 -4.38 5.26 8.96
N ASP A 101 -4.05 6.37 9.62
CA ASP A 101 -2.70 6.55 10.15
C ASP A 101 -2.42 5.51 11.22
N ILE A 102 -3.38 5.27 12.10
CA ILE A 102 -3.20 4.27 13.16
C ILE A 102 -3.09 2.89 12.55
N ALA A 103 -3.92 2.59 11.57
CA ALA A 103 -3.93 1.29 10.92
C ALA A 103 -2.58 0.95 10.31
N LEU A 104 -2.01 1.90 9.59
CA LEU A 104 -0.74 1.66 8.93
C LEU A 104 0.43 1.67 9.90
N VAL A 105 0.44 2.60 10.84
CA VAL A 105 1.56 2.68 11.78
C VAL A 105 1.68 1.41 12.62
N LYS A 106 0.57 0.84 13.04
CA LYS A 106 0.66 -0.39 13.84
C LYS A 106 1.13 -1.58 13.01
N SER A 107 1.10 -1.46 11.69
CA SER A 107 1.61 -2.49 10.80
C SER A 107 3.03 -2.21 10.33
N GLY A 108 3.62 -1.10 10.74
CA GLY A 108 4.98 -0.77 10.35
C GLY A 108 5.08 0.14 9.15
N ILE A 109 3.98 0.72 8.70
CA ILE A 109 3.97 1.62 7.55
C ILE A 109 3.61 3.01 8.01
N ILE A 110 4.41 4.00 7.65
CA ILE A 110 4.18 5.38 8.05
C ILE A 110 3.62 6.16 6.87
N PRO A 111 2.33 6.56 6.94
CA PRO A 111 1.74 7.38 5.87
C PRO A 111 2.13 8.83 6.12
N GLN A 112 2.86 9.41 5.19
CA GLN A 112 3.37 10.76 5.36
C GLN A 112 2.63 11.73 4.44
N SER A 113 2.16 12.79 5.04
CA SER A 113 1.51 13.84 4.25
C SER A 113 2.55 14.53 3.39
N SER A 114 2.23 14.76 2.12
CA SER A 114 3.18 15.36 1.22
C SER A 114 3.57 16.77 1.65
N ALA A 115 2.72 17.41 2.40
CA ALA A 115 3.03 18.75 2.81
C ALA A 115 4.25 18.81 3.71
N VAL A 116 4.51 17.75 4.38
CA VAL A 116 5.59 17.72 5.27
C VAL A 116 6.87 17.77 4.59
N ARG A 117 6.95 17.38 3.45
CA ARG A 117 8.11 17.19 2.89
C ARG A 117 8.80 18.28 2.62
N THR A 118 8.49 19.02 2.44
CA THR A 118 9.14 20.00 2.16
C THR A 118 10.24 20.28 2.63
N SER A 119 10.55 19.90 3.16
CA SER A 119 11.64 20.20 3.62
C SER A 119 12.43 20.08 3.19
#